data_f1e5443a55a51eef8d3989fbd83f798a
#
_entry.id   f1e5443a55a51eef8d3989fbd83f798a
#
_cell.length_a   1.000
_cell.length_b   1.000
_cell.length_c   1.000
_cell.angle_alpha   90.00
_cell.angle_beta   90.00
_cell.angle_gamma   90.00
#
_symmetry.space_group_name_H-M   'P 1'
#
loop_
_entity.id
_entity.type
_entity.pdbx_description
1 polymer ?
#
loop_
_entity_poly.entity_id
_entity_poly.type
_entity_poly.pdbx_seq_one_letter_code
_entity_poly.pdbx_strand_id
1 'polypeptide(L)'
;TQKAVLLEDIKDLGNLGTIIRSSVAFGVDAIVLYGESVDIYNPKSVRASVGNLWKIPIIHIKNIEELEIYFENYERIATLPRSSNLLKNHKTSLPCLVMFGSEANGLSEKLIQFATNTIKIEMAETVESLNLAASVSIILYELFI
;
A
#
# COMPACT_ATOMS: atom_id res chain seq x y z
N THR A 1 2.53 12.51 -9.87
CA THR A 1 2.70 11.26 -9.12
C THR A 1 2.83 10.09 -10.06
N GLN A 2 3.86 9.30 -9.90
CA GLN A 2 4.11 8.12 -10.71
C GLN A 2 3.99 6.83 -9.91
N LYS A 3 4.36 6.87 -8.64
CA LYS A 3 4.40 5.70 -7.76
C LYS A 3 3.59 6.02 -6.51
N ALA A 4 2.46 5.39 -6.36
CA ALA A 4 1.56 5.64 -5.22
C ALA A 4 1.26 4.34 -4.47
N VAL A 5 1.08 4.46 -3.17
CA VAL A 5 0.70 3.35 -2.28
C VAL A 5 -0.65 3.66 -1.67
N LEU A 6 -1.53 2.67 -1.62
CA LEU A 6 -2.79 2.79 -0.91
C LEU A 6 -2.84 1.78 0.23
N LEU A 7 -3.23 2.25 1.40
CA LEU A 7 -3.41 1.42 2.59
C LEU A 7 -4.87 1.51 3.01
N GLU A 8 -5.55 0.36 3.00
CA GLU A 8 -6.96 0.28 3.39
C GLU A 8 -7.10 -0.03 4.88
N ASP A 9 -7.84 0.83 5.60
CA ASP A 9 -8.19 0.63 7.01
C ASP A 9 -6.99 0.34 7.92
N ILE A 10 -5.88 1.03 7.70
CA ILE A 10 -4.69 0.82 8.54
C ILE A 10 -4.93 1.39 9.94
N LYS A 11 -4.74 0.56 10.95
CA LYS A 11 -4.98 0.90 12.36
C LYS A 11 -3.72 0.93 13.21
N ASP A 12 -2.71 0.16 12.83
CA ASP A 12 -1.48 0.02 13.60
C ASP A 12 -0.50 1.14 13.31
N LEU A 13 -0.19 1.94 14.32
CA LEU A 13 0.71 3.10 14.18
C LEU A 13 2.14 2.70 13.84
N GLY A 14 2.60 1.57 14.39
CA GLY A 14 3.94 1.08 14.11
C GLY A 14 4.09 0.67 12.66
N ASN A 15 3.11 -0.05 12.13
CA ASN A 15 3.10 -0.44 10.72
C ASN A 15 3.05 0.80 9.82
N LEU A 16 2.19 1.76 10.15
CA LEU A 16 2.10 3.00 9.35
C LEU A 16 3.43 3.74 9.31
N GLY A 17 4.09 3.91 10.45
CA GLY A 17 5.39 4.58 10.50
C GLY A 17 6.45 3.87 9.66
N THR A 18 6.50 2.55 9.77
CA THR A 18 7.44 1.74 8.98
C THR A 18 7.14 1.84 7.48
N ILE A 19 5.86 1.81 7.12
CA ILE A 19 5.44 1.92 5.71
C ILE A 19 5.81 3.29 5.14
N ILE A 20 5.61 4.35 5.89
CA ILE A 20 6.00 5.70 5.45
C ILE A 20 7.51 5.75 5.17
N ARG A 21 8.29 5.19 6.10
CA ARG A 21 9.76 5.15 5.94
C ARG A 21 10.18 4.37 4.70
N SER A 22 9.62 3.18 4.50
CA SER A 22 9.91 2.36 3.32
C SER A 22 9.49 3.06 2.03
N SER A 23 8.32 3.71 2.06
CA SER A 23 7.81 4.43 0.90
C SER A 23 8.75 5.56 0.47
N VAL A 24 9.23 6.33 1.43
CA VAL A 24 10.21 7.38 1.14
C VAL A 24 11.51 6.77 0.58
N ALA A 25 11.99 5.70 1.20
CA ALA A 25 13.23 5.04 0.81
C ALA A 25 13.18 4.49 -0.61
N PHE A 26 12.04 3.97 -1.05
CA PHE A 26 11.89 3.31 -2.35
C PHE A 26 11.23 4.19 -3.41
N GLY A 27 11.18 5.49 -3.18
CA GLY A 27 10.79 6.45 -4.22
C GLY A 27 9.30 6.59 -4.47
N VAL A 28 8.46 6.23 -3.50
CA VAL A 28 7.02 6.45 -3.59
C VAL A 28 6.72 7.94 -3.50
N ASP A 29 5.84 8.42 -4.37
CA ASP A 29 5.52 9.85 -4.48
C ASP A 29 4.36 10.28 -3.58
N ALA A 30 3.46 9.36 -3.24
CA ALA A 30 2.29 9.67 -2.42
C ALA A 30 1.74 8.43 -1.76
N ILE A 31 1.15 8.60 -0.57
CA ILE A 31 0.44 7.56 0.14
C ILE A 31 -1.02 7.95 0.25
N VAL A 32 -1.93 7.03 -0.08
CA VAL A 32 -3.36 7.18 0.09
C VAL A 32 -3.79 6.33 1.28
N LEU A 33 -4.46 6.94 2.24
CA LEU A 33 -5.12 6.23 3.33
C LEU A 33 -6.59 6.13 2.96
N TYR A 34 -7.05 4.91 2.70
CA TYR A 34 -8.40 4.64 2.23
C TYR A 34 -9.27 4.03 3.34
N GLY A 35 -10.48 4.53 3.46
CA GLY A 35 -11.41 4.04 4.46
C GLY A 35 -11.14 4.61 5.84
N GLU A 36 -11.26 3.75 6.87
CA GLU A 36 -11.02 4.12 8.27
C GLU A 36 -9.59 3.80 8.66
N SER A 37 -8.81 4.82 8.93
CA SER A 37 -7.42 4.64 9.33
C SER A 37 -7.09 5.44 10.58
N VAL A 38 -5.92 5.18 11.15
CA VAL A 38 -5.46 5.95 12.30
C VAL A 38 -5.31 7.42 11.89
N ASP A 39 -5.49 8.30 12.86
CA ASP A 39 -5.26 9.73 12.66
C ASP A 39 -3.75 9.99 12.61
N ILE A 40 -3.24 10.33 11.43
CA ILE A 40 -1.81 10.60 11.23
C ILE A 40 -1.33 11.86 11.99
N TYR A 41 -2.25 12.72 12.37
CA TYR A 41 -1.94 13.92 13.15
C TYR A 41 -2.05 13.69 14.65
N ASN A 42 -2.43 12.48 15.08
CA ASN A 42 -2.37 12.10 16.48
C ASN A 42 -0.90 12.13 16.94
N PRO A 43 -0.61 12.65 18.16
CA PRO A 43 0.78 12.73 18.64
C PRO A 43 1.55 11.42 18.59
N LYS A 44 0.89 10.28 18.82
CA LYS A 44 1.54 8.97 18.73
C LYS A 44 1.93 8.62 17.30
N SER A 45 1.05 8.91 16.32
CA SER A 45 1.33 8.68 14.91
C SER A 45 2.52 9.53 14.45
N VAL A 46 2.54 10.79 14.83
CA VAL A 46 3.64 11.71 14.49
C VAL A 46 4.95 11.17 15.02
N ARG A 47 4.98 10.68 16.27
CA ARG A 47 6.20 10.11 16.85
C ARG A 47 6.69 8.87 16.12
N ALA A 48 5.77 7.98 15.69
CA ALA A 48 6.11 6.76 14.99
C ALA A 48 6.76 7.03 13.62
N SER A 49 6.41 8.14 12.99
CA SER A 49 6.88 8.50 11.66
C SER A 49 7.76 9.73 11.62
N VAL A 50 8.35 10.11 12.77
CA VAL A 50 9.19 11.30 12.90
C VAL A 50 10.24 11.38 11.79
N GLY A 51 10.34 12.56 11.18
CA GLY A 51 11.29 12.82 10.12
C GLY A 51 10.84 12.35 8.74
N ASN A 52 9.81 11.51 8.64
CA ASN A 52 9.36 10.98 7.36
C ASN A 52 7.97 11.48 6.95
N LEU A 53 7.11 11.83 7.91
CA LEU A 53 5.74 12.26 7.65
C LEU A 53 5.66 13.44 6.66
N TRP A 54 6.61 14.36 6.74
CA TRP A 54 6.63 15.56 5.91
C TRP A 54 7.35 15.40 4.58
N LYS A 55 7.95 14.23 4.33
CA LYS A 55 8.71 13.97 3.11
C LYS A 55 7.87 13.40 1.99
N ILE A 56 6.64 12.99 2.28
CA ILE A 56 5.74 12.37 1.32
C ILE A 56 4.31 12.84 1.58
N PRO A 57 3.57 13.24 0.55
CA PRO A 57 2.16 13.58 0.71
C PRO A 57 1.34 12.37 1.16
N ILE A 58 0.47 12.58 2.14
CA ILE A 58 -0.46 11.57 2.62
C ILE A 58 -1.87 12.11 2.42
N ILE A 59 -2.67 11.38 1.66
CA ILE A 59 -4.00 11.82 1.22
C ILE A 59 -5.05 10.85 1.77
N HIS A 60 -6.09 11.37 2.38
CA HIS A 60 -7.22 10.57 2.84
C HIS A 60 -8.31 10.53 1.77
N ILE A 61 -8.73 9.33 1.40
CA ILE A 61 -9.83 9.12 0.46
C ILE A 61 -10.80 8.13 1.08
N LYS A 62 -12.09 8.46 1.10
CA LYS A 62 -13.10 7.66 1.79
C LYS A 62 -14.01 6.85 0.88
N ASN A 63 -14.05 7.17 -0.39
CA ASN A 63 -14.96 6.48 -1.32
C ASN A 63 -14.26 6.12 -2.63
N ILE A 64 -14.83 5.10 -3.29
CA ILE A 64 -14.24 4.55 -4.51
C ILE A 64 -14.34 5.53 -5.69
N GLU A 65 -15.38 6.34 -5.72
CA GLU A 65 -15.59 7.31 -6.80
C GLU A 65 -14.44 8.31 -6.86
N GLU A 66 -13.96 8.73 -5.71
CA GLU A 66 -12.81 9.65 -5.63
C GLU A 66 -11.53 8.98 -6.09
N LEU A 67 -11.33 7.70 -5.73
CA LEU A 67 -10.20 6.91 -6.22
C LEU A 67 -10.22 6.80 -7.74
N GLU A 68 -11.38 6.55 -8.32
CA GLU A 68 -11.53 6.43 -9.76
C GLU A 68 -11.09 7.72 -10.48
N ILE A 69 -11.44 8.89 -9.93
CA ILE A 69 -11.04 10.17 -10.51
C ILE A 69 -9.52 10.31 -10.55
N TYR A 70 -8.85 10.00 -9.44
CA TYR A 70 -7.40 10.22 -9.34
C TYR A 70 -6.56 9.15 -10.01
N PHE A 71 -7.03 7.91 -10.06
CA PHE A 71 -6.20 6.75 -10.44
C PHE A 71 -6.74 5.95 -11.62
N GLU A 72 -7.67 6.51 -12.38
CA GLU A 72 -8.25 5.82 -13.54
C GLU A 72 -7.20 5.35 -14.53
N ASN A 73 -6.18 6.16 -14.78
CA ASN A 73 -5.14 5.89 -15.77
C ASN A 73 -3.88 5.20 -15.19
N TYR A 74 -3.95 4.78 -13.94
CA TYR A 74 -2.85 4.08 -13.29
C TYR A 74 -2.98 2.58 -13.46
N GLU A 75 -1.85 1.89 -13.53
CA GLU A 75 -1.86 0.46 -13.20
C GLU A 75 -2.21 0.35 -11.73
N ARG A 76 -3.24 -0.42 -11.40
CA ARG A 76 -3.71 -0.56 -10.03
C ARG A 76 -3.50 -2.00 -9.59
N ILE A 77 -2.54 -2.21 -8.71
CA ILE A 77 -2.10 -3.54 -8.30
C ILE A 77 -2.68 -3.86 -6.93
N ALA A 78 -3.48 -4.93 -6.85
CA ALA A 78 -3.96 -5.46 -5.57
C ALA A 78 -3.00 -6.54 -5.07
N THR A 79 -2.57 -6.41 -3.83
CA THR A 79 -1.71 -7.42 -3.20
C THR A 79 -2.62 -8.44 -2.51
N LEU A 80 -2.61 -9.68 -3.00
CA LEU A 80 -3.52 -10.72 -2.54
C LEU A 80 -2.77 -12.03 -2.28
N PRO A 81 -2.95 -12.65 -1.10
CA PRO A 81 -2.32 -13.95 -0.82
C PRO A 81 -2.74 -15.06 -1.78
N ARG A 82 -3.95 -14.94 -2.37
CA ARG A 82 -4.50 -15.95 -3.29
C ARG A 82 -4.24 -15.68 -4.76
N SER A 83 -3.49 -14.62 -5.09
CA SER A 83 -3.16 -14.33 -6.49
C SER A 83 -2.31 -15.44 -7.08
N SER A 84 -2.50 -15.74 -8.36
CA SER A 84 -1.62 -16.63 -9.12
C SER A 84 -0.42 -15.90 -9.71
N ASN A 85 -0.38 -14.57 -9.64
CA ASN A 85 0.69 -13.76 -10.21
C ASN A 85 1.75 -13.46 -9.16
N LEU A 86 2.94 -13.98 -9.36
CA LEU A 86 4.05 -13.78 -8.42
C LEU A 86 4.68 -12.41 -8.60
N LEU A 87 4.98 -11.77 -7.49
CA LEU A 87 5.67 -10.47 -7.46
C LEU A 87 6.94 -10.49 -8.32
N LYS A 88 7.74 -11.54 -8.20
CA LYS A 88 9.02 -11.64 -8.91
C LYS A 88 8.89 -11.66 -10.44
N ASN A 89 7.71 -11.99 -10.95
CA ASN A 89 7.45 -12.08 -12.39
C ASN A 89 6.69 -10.86 -12.93
N HIS A 90 6.32 -9.93 -12.08
CA HIS A 90 5.52 -8.77 -12.46
C HIS A 90 6.41 -7.64 -12.99
N LYS A 91 6.03 -7.09 -14.12
CA LYS A 91 6.65 -5.88 -14.65
C LYS A 91 5.68 -4.73 -14.53
N THR A 92 6.07 -3.73 -13.76
CA THR A 92 5.21 -2.61 -13.41
C THR A 92 5.23 -1.55 -14.51
N SER A 93 4.05 -1.06 -14.86
CA SER A 93 3.89 0.10 -15.73
C SER A 93 3.65 1.35 -14.88
N LEU A 94 4.27 2.46 -15.23
CA LEU A 94 4.03 3.73 -14.53
C LEU A 94 3.04 4.57 -15.32
N PRO A 95 2.16 5.32 -14.68
CA PRO A 95 2.01 5.44 -13.23
C PRO A 95 1.34 4.21 -12.60
N CYS A 96 1.67 3.94 -11.35
CA CYS A 96 1.24 2.73 -10.65
C CYS A 96 0.74 3.05 -9.25
N LEU A 97 -0.39 2.43 -8.88
CA LEU A 97 -0.93 2.44 -7.51
C LEU A 97 -0.88 1.02 -6.96
N VAL A 98 -0.14 0.80 -5.89
CA VAL A 98 -0.08 -0.50 -5.21
C VAL A 98 -0.97 -0.45 -3.99
N MET A 99 -1.92 -1.38 -3.87
CA MET A 99 -2.92 -1.39 -2.81
C MET A 99 -2.69 -2.53 -1.83
N PHE A 100 -2.72 -2.19 -0.55
CA PHE A 100 -2.54 -3.12 0.56
C PHE A 100 -3.76 -3.08 1.48
N GLY A 101 -4.22 -4.25 1.88
CA GLY A 101 -5.33 -4.38 2.81
C GLY A 101 -4.91 -4.31 4.27
N SER A 102 -5.89 -4.26 5.17
CA SER A 102 -5.64 -4.29 6.60
C SER A 102 -5.09 -5.65 7.04
N GLU A 103 -4.44 -5.65 8.20
CA GLU A 103 -3.88 -6.88 8.78
C GLU A 103 -4.99 -7.90 9.09
N ALA A 104 -6.17 -7.42 9.49
CA ALA A 104 -7.27 -8.27 9.92
C ALA A 104 -8.07 -8.84 8.74
N ASN A 105 -8.34 -8.04 7.72
CA ASN A 105 -9.32 -8.37 6.69
C ASN A 105 -8.78 -8.45 5.26
N GLY A 106 -7.54 -8.02 5.04
CA GLY A 106 -7.01 -7.89 3.68
C GLY A 106 -7.73 -6.80 2.90
N LEU A 107 -7.58 -6.80 1.59
CA LEU A 107 -8.26 -5.83 0.72
C LEU A 107 -9.74 -6.14 0.58
N SER A 108 -10.55 -5.09 0.59
CA SER A 108 -11.99 -5.20 0.35
C SER A 108 -12.26 -5.61 -1.10
N GLU A 109 -13.42 -6.21 -1.32
CA GLU A 109 -13.85 -6.61 -2.66
C GLU A 109 -13.92 -5.41 -3.62
N LYS A 110 -14.33 -4.25 -3.14
CA LYS A 110 -14.37 -3.03 -3.96
C LYS A 110 -13.00 -2.67 -4.51
N LEU A 111 -11.95 -2.75 -3.70
CA LEU A 111 -10.59 -2.45 -4.15
C LEU A 111 -10.04 -3.54 -5.05
N ILE A 112 -10.39 -4.80 -4.80
CA ILE A 112 -10.00 -5.90 -5.68
C ILE A 112 -10.60 -5.70 -7.07
N GLN A 113 -11.87 -5.31 -7.15
CA GLN A 113 -12.54 -5.02 -8.42
C GLN A 113 -11.96 -3.78 -9.11
N PHE A 114 -11.48 -2.82 -8.35
CA PHE A 114 -10.83 -1.62 -8.87
C PHE A 114 -9.46 -1.92 -9.48
N ALA A 115 -8.82 -3.00 -9.06
CA ALA A 115 -7.48 -3.36 -9.51
C ALA A 115 -7.44 -3.75 -10.99
N THR A 116 -6.34 -3.42 -11.65
CA THR A 116 -6.06 -3.89 -13.00
C THR A 116 -5.27 -5.20 -12.98
N ASN A 117 -4.49 -5.42 -11.93
CA ASN A 117 -3.65 -6.60 -11.75
C ASN A 117 -3.62 -7.02 -10.29
N THR A 118 -3.25 -8.28 -10.05
CA THR A 118 -3.01 -8.77 -8.69
C THR A 118 -1.62 -9.37 -8.61
N ILE A 119 -1.00 -9.29 -7.44
CA ILE A 119 0.29 -9.93 -7.18
C ILE A 119 0.32 -10.56 -5.80
N LYS A 120 1.23 -11.50 -5.61
CA LYS A 120 1.53 -12.03 -4.26
C LYS A 120 3.03 -12.20 -4.08
N ILE A 121 3.46 -12.17 -2.82
CA ILE A 121 4.82 -12.56 -2.45
C ILE A 121 4.84 -14.08 -2.34
N GLU A 122 5.80 -14.73 -3.02
CA GLU A 122 5.99 -16.16 -2.88
C GLU A 122 6.60 -16.45 -1.51
N MET A 123 6.00 -17.37 -0.77
CA MET A 123 6.42 -17.72 0.58
C MET A 123 6.50 -19.23 0.75
N ALA A 124 7.21 -19.67 1.78
CA ALA A 124 7.23 -21.09 2.16
C ALA A 124 5.81 -21.55 2.49
N GLU A 125 5.47 -22.79 2.16
CA GLU A 125 4.13 -23.34 2.31
C GLU A 125 3.61 -23.34 3.75
N THR A 126 4.52 -23.36 4.72
CA THR A 126 4.15 -23.39 6.14
C THR A 126 3.78 -22.02 6.72
N VAL A 127 3.92 -20.96 5.95
CA VAL A 127 3.67 -19.59 6.41
C VAL A 127 2.38 -19.09 5.80
N GLU A 128 1.46 -18.60 6.65
CA GLU A 128 0.17 -18.05 6.18
C GLU A 128 0.27 -16.61 5.71
N SER A 129 1.05 -15.79 6.41
CA SER A 129 1.16 -14.37 6.09
C SER A 129 2.43 -13.76 6.65
N LEU A 130 2.78 -12.59 6.12
CA LEU A 130 3.83 -11.72 6.65
C LEU A 130 3.19 -10.52 7.32
N ASN A 131 3.93 -9.90 8.24
CA ASN A 131 3.57 -8.59 8.77
C ASN A 131 3.35 -7.61 7.61
N LEU A 132 2.34 -6.75 7.74
CA LEU A 132 1.97 -5.82 6.68
C LEU A 132 3.15 -4.92 6.26
N ALA A 133 3.85 -4.33 7.22
CA ALA A 133 4.96 -3.43 6.90
C ALA A 133 6.10 -4.17 6.19
N ALA A 134 6.35 -5.43 6.57
CA ALA A 134 7.33 -6.28 5.90
C ALA A 134 6.93 -6.55 4.44
N SER A 135 5.66 -6.90 4.22
CA SER A 135 5.13 -7.11 2.86
C SER A 135 5.26 -5.87 2.01
N VAL A 136 4.90 -4.71 2.56
CA VAL A 136 5.02 -3.43 1.85
C VAL A 136 6.46 -3.18 1.43
N SER A 137 7.41 -3.35 2.35
CA SER A 137 8.83 -3.10 2.06
C SER A 137 9.35 -3.99 0.93
N ILE A 138 9.00 -5.29 0.96
CA ILE A 138 9.42 -6.25 -0.07
C ILE A 138 8.83 -5.86 -1.42
N ILE A 139 7.54 -5.58 -1.46
CA ILE A 139 6.85 -5.27 -2.71
C ILE A 139 7.35 -3.96 -3.30
N LEU A 140 7.50 -2.91 -2.49
CA LEU A 140 7.97 -1.63 -3.00
C LEU A 140 9.39 -1.70 -3.53
N TYR A 141 10.26 -2.43 -2.83
CA TYR A 141 11.63 -2.63 -3.32
C TYR A 141 11.63 -3.33 -4.69
N GLU A 142 10.89 -4.42 -4.80
CA GLU A 142 10.86 -5.22 -6.03
C GLU A 142 10.25 -4.44 -7.21
N LEU A 143 9.17 -3.70 -6.97
CA LEU A 143 8.47 -2.98 -8.04
C LEU A 143 9.20 -1.70 -8.47
N PHE A 144 9.84 -0.99 -7.53
CA PHE A 144 10.27 0.38 -7.78
C PHE A 144 11.78 0.60 -7.76
N ILE A 145 12.56 -0.39 -7.38
CA ILE A 145 14.02 -0.33 -7.38
C ILE A 145 14.60 -1.44 -8.31
#